data_7136b2364eecf7245f13ba6dd1712883
#
_entry.id   7136b2364eecf7245f13ba6dd1712883
#
_cell.length_a   1.000
_cell.length_b   1.000
_cell.length_c   1.000
_cell.angle_alpha   90.00
_cell.angle_beta   90.00
_cell.angle_gamma   90.00
#
_symmetry.space_group_name_H-M   'P 1'
#
loop_
_entity.id
_entity.type
_entity.pdbx_description
1 polymer ?
#
loop_
_entity_poly.entity_id
_entity_poly.type
_entity_poly.pdbx_seq_one_letter_code
_entity_poly.pdbx_strand_id
1 'polypeptide(L)'
;MVGRTFWRNEMKKLLLLLLLPVSVFASNCPQLYNGNPIEVRGTVELCNTFFVSLYDKQNQRVILVAEHLKPNKDSVPRNDQFHSDARIGHQPNPSQYANTGYDKGHMAPAGDASSIKEMYETFLMTNMTPQKPLLNRMAWRMLEEHTRTLLSKSKSDMYVVNIAVYSGNNKMNGIPVPSGYWKIVTVDGLTTYYYADNADNAPVVEKHQVLLDDLLPQ
;
A
#
# COMPACT_ATOMS: atom_id res chain seq x y z
N MET A 1 -8.30 68.93 48.48
CA MET A 1 -7.75 67.55 48.54
C MET A 1 -8.14 66.87 47.24
N VAL A 2 -7.17 66.59 46.36
CA VAL A 2 -7.39 66.14 44.99
C VAL A 2 -7.21 64.65 44.94
N GLY A 3 -8.30 63.90 44.63
CA GLY A 3 -8.25 62.45 44.40
C GLY A 3 -7.85 62.16 42.98
N ARG A 4 -6.71 61.48 42.81
CA ARG A 4 -6.25 60.99 41.50
C ARG A 4 -6.91 59.66 41.18
N THR A 5 -7.75 59.58 40.16
CA THR A 5 -8.29 58.37 39.58
C THR A 5 -7.25 57.78 38.64
N PHE A 6 -6.80 56.54 38.94
CA PHE A 6 -5.90 55.73 38.11
C PHE A 6 -6.73 55.06 37.01
N TRP A 7 -6.48 55.39 35.76
CA TRP A 7 -7.01 54.66 34.62
C TRP A 7 -6.16 53.44 34.37
N ARG A 8 -6.75 52.27 34.56
CA ARG A 8 -6.17 50.98 34.26
C ARG A 8 -6.50 50.64 32.80
N ASN A 9 -5.54 50.81 31.89
CA ASN A 9 -5.63 50.35 30.49
C ASN A 9 -5.47 48.85 30.44
N GLU A 10 -6.55 48.14 30.36
CA GLU A 10 -6.60 46.72 30.01
C GLU A 10 -6.37 46.58 28.49
N MET A 11 -5.12 46.31 28.10
CA MET A 11 -4.83 45.90 26.72
C MET A 11 -5.37 44.49 26.52
N LYS A 12 -6.50 44.35 25.86
CA LYS A 12 -7.03 43.06 25.40
C LYS A 12 -6.03 42.52 24.33
N LYS A 13 -5.21 41.57 24.74
CA LYS A 13 -4.36 40.83 23.79
C LYS A 13 -5.29 39.99 22.90
N LEU A 14 -5.54 40.47 21.69
CA LEU A 14 -6.23 39.73 20.66
C LEU A 14 -5.31 38.57 20.23
N LEU A 15 -5.59 37.37 20.74
CA LEU A 15 -4.89 36.17 20.33
C LEU A 15 -5.38 35.81 18.92
N LEU A 16 -4.60 36.23 17.92
CA LEU A 16 -4.83 35.87 16.53
C LEU A 16 -4.49 34.37 16.38
N LEU A 17 -5.50 33.53 16.44
CA LEU A 17 -5.36 32.10 16.16
C LEU A 17 -5.07 31.97 14.66
N LEU A 18 -3.80 31.82 14.29
CA LEU A 18 -3.39 31.44 12.94
C LEU A 18 -3.90 30.01 12.68
N LEU A 19 -5.06 29.91 12.05
CA LEU A 19 -5.53 28.67 11.44
C LEU A 19 -4.58 28.35 10.27
N LEU A 20 -3.54 27.57 10.56
CA LEU A 20 -2.74 26.98 9.50
C LEU A 20 -3.67 26.07 8.67
N PRO A 21 -3.68 26.19 7.35
CA PRO A 21 -4.46 25.25 6.54
C PRO A 21 -3.93 23.84 6.78
N VAL A 22 -4.77 22.98 7.35
CA VAL A 22 -4.52 21.54 7.34
C VAL A 22 -4.63 21.14 5.87
N SER A 23 -3.50 20.82 5.25
CA SER A 23 -3.49 20.23 3.91
C SER A 23 -4.17 18.88 4.00
N VAL A 24 -5.42 18.81 3.62
CA VAL A 24 -6.12 17.52 3.46
C VAL A 24 -5.56 16.90 2.19
N PHE A 25 -4.90 15.76 2.32
CA PHE A 25 -4.49 14.96 1.17
C PHE A 25 -5.73 14.56 0.38
N ALA A 26 -5.84 15.04 -0.85
CA ALA A 26 -6.93 14.68 -1.76
C ALA A 26 -6.44 13.55 -2.66
N SER A 27 -6.87 12.32 -2.38
CA SER A 27 -6.61 11.18 -3.26
C SER A 27 -7.41 11.30 -4.57
N ASN A 28 -6.80 10.88 -5.68
CA ASN A 28 -7.47 10.78 -6.99
C ASN A 28 -8.36 9.52 -7.08
N CYS A 29 -8.20 8.56 -6.16
CA CYS A 29 -8.96 7.30 -6.14
C CYS A 29 -9.36 6.87 -4.72
N PRO A 30 -10.10 7.74 -3.97
CA PRO A 30 -10.43 7.50 -2.57
C PRO A 30 -11.27 6.23 -2.35
N GLN A 31 -12.01 5.78 -3.37
CA GLN A 31 -12.80 4.55 -3.34
C GLN A 31 -11.95 3.28 -3.17
N LEU A 32 -10.65 3.34 -3.47
CA LEU A 32 -9.74 2.20 -3.31
C LEU A 32 -9.21 2.06 -1.88
N TYR A 33 -9.47 3.05 -1.01
CA TYR A 33 -9.06 3.11 0.40
C TYR A 33 -10.24 3.04 1.39
N ASN A 34 -11.39 2.56 0.96
CA ASN A 34 -12.61 2.63 1.80
C ASN A 34 -12.94 4.07 2.26
N GLY A 35 -12.70 5.05 1.40
CA GLY A 35 -12.92 6.46 1.71
C GLY A 35 -11.91 7.12 2.67
N ASN A 36 -10.89 6.38 3.12
CA ASN A 36 -9.84 6.85 4.02
C ASN A 36 -8.46 6.76 3.33
N PRO A 37 -8.11 7.71 2.45
CA PRO A 37 -6.84 7.69 1.74
C PRO A 37 -5.63 7.62 2.68
N ILE A 38 -4.65 6.79 2.31
CA ILE A 38 -3.40 6.64 3.04
C ILE A 38 -2.36 7.54 2.36
N GLU A 39 -1.73 8.41 3.15
CA GLU A 39 -0.63 9.24 2.68
C GLU A 39 0.70 8.66 3.16
N VAL A 40 1.66 8.51 2.22
CA VAL A 40 3.05 8.17 2.54
C VAL A 40 3.93 9.24 1.93
N ARG A 41 4.66 9.96 2.77
CA ARG A 41 5.55 11.05 2.34
C ARG A 41 6.54 10.57 1.27
N GLY A 42 6.74 11.35 0.23
CA GLY A 42 7.70 11.05 -0.84
C GLY A 42 7.21 10.03 -1.87
N THR A 43 5.97 9.58 -1.78
CA THR A 43 5.36 8.72 -2.79
C THR A 43 4.49 9.49 -3.76
N VAL A 44 4.23 8.87 -4.91
CA VAL A 44 3.18 9.26 -5.85
C VAL A 44 2.07 8.22 -5.84
N GLU A 45 0.85 8.69 -5.95
CA GLU A 45 -0.34 7.84 -6.03
C GLU A 45 -0.58 7.41 -7.48
N LEU A 46 -0.62 6.11 -7.73
CA LEU A 46 -0.83 5.50 -9.04
C LEU A 46 -2.13 4.70 -9.01
N CYS A 47 -3.23 5.35 -9.35
CA CYS A 47 -4.56 4.73 -9.41
C CYS A 47 -4.65 3.74 -10.58
N ASN A 48 -5.12 2.53 -10.31
CA ASN A 48 -5.50 1.51 -11.27
C ASN A 48 -6.99 1.17 -11.10
N THR A 49 -7.51 0.21 -11.83
CA THR A 49 -8.96 -0.07 -11.84
C THR A 49 -9.47 -0.55 -10.48
N PHE A 50 -8.79 -1.51 -9.82
CA PHE A 50 -9.20 -2.05 -8.52
C PHE A 50 -8.17 -1.87 -7.40
N PHE A 51 -6.99 -1.31 -7.70
CA PHE A 51 -5.96 -1.03 -6.71
C PHE A 51 -5.25 0.29 -6.98
N VAL A 52 -4.58 0.80 -5.96
CA VAL A 52 -3.71 1.97 -6.02
C VAL A 52 -2.35 1.62 -5.46
N SER A 53 -1.28 2.05 -6.14
CA SER A 53 0.10 1.91 -5.64
C SER A 53 0.63 3.23 -5.14
N LEU A 54 1.15 3.27 -3.92
CA LEU A 54 1.97 4.38 -3.42
C LEU A 54 3.43 4.07 -3.74
N TYR A 55 3.97 4.79 -4.72
CA TYR A 55 5.27 4.50 -5.31
C TYR A 55 6.30 5.58 -4.99
N ASP A 56 7.41 5.18 -4.36
CA ASP A 56 8.58 6.02 -4.09
C ASP A 56 9.45 6.10 -5.35
N LYS A 57 9.31 7.21 -6.10
CA LYS A 57 10.07 7.44 -7.34
C LYS A 57 11.56 7.60 -7.11
N GLN A 58 11.96 8.15 -5.97
CA GLN A 58 13.36 8.39 -5.65
C GLN A 58 14.11 7.07 -5.45
N ASN A 59 13.51 6.13 -4.75
CA ASN A 59 14.08 4.83 -4.47
C ASN A 59 13.60 3.72 -5.41
N GLN A 60 12.72 4.04 -6.37
CA GLN A 60 12.20 3.10 -7.38
C GLN A 60 11.54 1.85 -6.76
N ARG A 61 10.64 2.06 -5.81
CA ARG A 61 9.98 0.98 -5.08
C ARG A 61 8.54 1.30 -4.75
N VAL A 62 7.70 0.29 -4.73
CA VAL A 62 6.35 0.39 -4.17
C VAL A 62 6.42 0.25 -2.66
N ILE A 63 5.75 1.14 -1.93
CA ILE A 63 5.66 1.10 -0.47
C ILE A 63 4.38 0.39 -0.04
N LEU A 64 3.26 0.74 -0.65
CA LEU A 64 1.95 0.27 -0.27
C LEU A 64 1.08 0.09 -1.51
N VAL A 65 0.23 -0.91 -1.47
CA VAL A 65 -0.87 -1.08 -2.42
C VAL A 65 -2.16 -1.27 -1.63
N ALA A 66 -3.18 -0.48 -1.97
CA ALA A 66 -4.53 -0.66 -1.44
C ALA A 66 -5.45 -1.18 -2.55
N GLU A 67 -6.29 -2.16 -2.23
CA GLU A 67 -7.19 -2.84 -3.16
C GLU A 67 -8.64 -2.72 -2.68
N HIS A 68 -9.55 -2.53 -3.63
CA HIS A 68 -10.98 -2.62 -3.42
C HIS A 68 -11.53 -3.79 -4.23
N LEU A 69 -11.94 -4.84 -3.56
CA LEU A 69 -12.37 -6.10 -4.14
C LEU A 69 -13.87 -6.31 -3.92
N LYS A 70 -14.58 -6.67 -5.00
CA LYS A 70 -16.02 -6.97 -4.95
C LYS A 70 -16.25 -8.48 -4.88
N PRO A 71 -17.28 -8.94 -4.12
CA PRO A 71 -17.68 -10.34 -4.17
C PRO A 71 -18.18 -10.72 -5.57
N ASN A 72 -18.18 -12.01 -5.88
CA ASN A 72 -18.71 -12.57 -7.14
C ASN A 72 -18.05 -12.00 -8.40
N LYS A 73 -16.74 -11.75 -8.35
CA LYS A 73 -15.98 -11.30 -9.52
C LYS A 73 -15.76 -12.44 -10.53
N ASP A 74 -15.68 -12.08 -11.79
CA ASP A 74 -15.31 -13.01 -12.85
C ASP A 74 -13.83 -13.40 -12.74
N SER A 75 -13.51 -14.60 -13.22
CA SER A 75 -12.12 -15.04 -13.36
C SER A 75 -11.65 -14.75 -14.79
N VAL A 76 -10.45 -14.22 -14.93
CA VAL A 76 -9.86 -13.95 -16.24
C VAL A 76 -8.56 -14.73 -16.43
N PRO A 77 -8.22 -15.11 -17.67
CA PRO A 77 -6.97 -15.80 -17.95
C PRO A 77 -5.76 -14.96 -17.52
N ARG A 78 -4.82 -15.60 -16.85
CA ARG A 78 -3.57 -14.96 -16.45
C ARG A 78 -2.72 -14.64 -17.66
N ASN A 79 -2.12 -13.44 -17.68
CA ASN A 79 -1.18 -13.00 -18.70
C ASN A 79 0.10 -12.47 -18.04
N ASP A 80 1.18 -13.26 -18.09
CA ASP A 80 2.45 -13.00 -17.39
C ASP A 80 3.33 -11.95 -18.10
N GLN A 81 2.75 -10.95 -18.72
CA GLN A 81 3.49 -9.88 -19.41
C GLN A 81 3.84 -8.72 -18.49
N PHE A 82 4.95 -8.83 -17.78
CA PHE A 82 5.48 -7.73 -16.97
C PHE A 82 5.93 -6.56 -17.84
N HIS A 83 5.50 -5.36 -17.49
CA HIS A 83 5.79 -4.16 -18.29
C HIS A 83 5.96 -2.92 -17.43
N SER A 84 6.59 -1.91 -18.02
CA SER A 84 6.79 -0.62 -17.39
C SER A 84 5.48 0.15 -17.26
N ASP A 85 5.35 0.92 -16.18
CA ASP A 85 4.27 1.88 -16.00
C ASP A 85 4.65 3.19 -16.69
N ALA A 86 3.90 3.57 -17.73
CA ALA A 86 4.16 4.78 -18.49
C ALA A 86 4.06 6.09 -17.67
N ARG A 87 3.41 6.03 -16.50
CA ARG A 87 3.31 7.17 -15.56
C ARG A 87 4.61 7.46 -14.81
N ILE A 88 5.55 6.49 -14.82
CA ILE A 88 6.82 6.54 -14.07
C ILE A 88 7.98 6.40 -15.06
N GLY A 89 8.74 7.50 -15.26
CA GLY A 89 9.86 7.52 -16.20
C GLY A 89 11.05 6.65 -15.80
N HIS A 90 11.30 6.48 -14.49
CA HIS A 90 12.42 5.69 -13.98
C HIS A 90 11.93 4.67 -12.95
N GLN A 91 11.99 3.40 -13.31
CA GLN A 91 11.50 2.26 -12.54
C GLN A 91 12.29 1.00 -12.88
N PRO A 92 12.22 -0.05 -12.05
CA PRO A 92 12.85 -1.33 -12.36
C PRO A 92 12.37 -1.91 -13.68
N ASN A 93 13.29 -2.56 -14.42
CA ASN A 93 12.96 -3.30 -15.63
C ASN A 93 12.75 -4.78 -15.28
N PRO A 94 11.79 -5.48 -15.91
CA PRO A 94 11.56 -6.91 -15.67
C PRO A 94 12.82 -7.79 -15.81
N SER A 95 13.76 -7.44 -16.72
CA SER A 95 15.01 -8.19 -16.92
C SER A 95 15.98 -8.11 -15.74
N GLN A 96 15.90 -7.08 -14.90
CA GLN A 96 16.75 -6.95 -13.70
C GLN A 96 16.49 -8.04 -12.65
N TYR A 97 15.37 -8.75 -12.74
CA TYR A 97 15.05 -9.88 -11.85
C TYR A 97 15.66 -11.21 -12.33
N ALA A 98 16.16 -11.28 -13.56
CA ALA A 98 16.69 -12.53 -14.11
C ALA A 98 17.92 -13.01 -13.32
N ASN A 99 17.93 -14.29 -12.94
CA ASN A 99 19.03 -14.96 -12.23
C ASN A 99 19.42 -14.34 -10.87
N THR A 100 18.48 -13.68 -10.20
CA THR A 100 18.73 -12.99 -8.92
C THR A 100 18.35 -13.79 -7.69
N GLY A 101 17.61 -14.89 -7.86
CA GLY A 101 17.03 -15.63 -6.75
C GLY A 101 15.81 -14.96 -6.12
N TYR A 102 15.23 -13.94 -6.81
CA TYR A 102 13.99 -13.29 -6.43
C TYR A 102 12.96 -13.38 -7.55
N ASP A 103 11.70 -13.54 -7.17
CA ASP A 103 10.56 -13.39 -8.07
C ASP A 103 10.15 -11.92 -8.17
N LYS A 104 9.46 -11.58 -9.25
CA LYS A 104 8.64 -10.36 -9.33
C LYS A 104 7.36 -10.60 -8.54
N GLY A 105 7.40 -10.33 -7.22
CA GLY A 105 6.27 -10.51 -6.32
C GLY A 105 5.24 -9.40 -6.52
N HIS A 106 4.00 -9.81 -6.74
CA HIS A 106 2.86 -8.89 -6.85
C HIS A 106 2.50 -8.31 -5.49
N MET A 107 2.23 -7.01 -5.43
CA MET A 107 1.60 -6.39 -4.25
C MET A 107 0.08 -6.50 -4.35
N ALA A 108 -0.56 -6.10 -5.46
CA ALA A 108 -1.93 -6.49 -5.81
C ALA A 108 -1.88 -7.76 -6.67
N PRO A 109 -2.40 -8.90 -6.18
CA PRO A 109 -2.26 -10.19 -6.87
C PRO A 109 -3.00 -10.24 -8.21
N ALA A 110 -2.40 -10.88 -9.21
CA ALA A 110 -3.05 -11.12 -10.51
C ALA A 110 -4.35 -11.95 -10.37
N GLY A 111 -4.43 -12.84 -9.37
CA GLY A 111 -5.64 -13.60 -9.06
C GLY A 111 -6.81 -12.74 -8.58
N ASP A 112 -6.60 -11.46 -8.28
CA ASP A 112 -7.64 -10.53 -7.84
C ASP A 112 -8.24 -9.72 -8.97
N ALA A 113 -7.69 -9.81 -10.18
CA ALA A 113 -8.24 -9.20 -11.39
C ALA A 113 -9.54 -9.88 -11.85
N SER A 114 -10.51 -9.10 -12.29
CA SER A 114 -11.80 -9.54 -12.82
C SER A 114 -12.06 -9.11 -14.28
N SER A 115 -11.10 -8.44 -14.88
CA SER A 115 -11.13 -8.03 -16.29
C SER A 115 -9.73 -8.10 -16.93
N ILE A 116 -9.68 -8.14 -18.27
CA ILE A 116 -8.40 -8.14 -19.01
C ILE A 116 -7.57 -6.88 -18.67
N LYS A 117 -8.26 -5.74 -18.52
CA LYS A 117 -7.59 -4.48 -18.13
C LYS A 117 -6.98 -4.58 -16.74
N GLU A 118 -7.73 -5.08 -15.76
CA GLU A 118 -7.24 -5.28 -14.40
C GLU A 118 -6.08 -6.26 -14.36
N MET A 119 -6.17 -7.37 -15.12
CA MET A 119 -5.07 -8.33 -15.27
C MET A 119 -3.81 -7.64 -15.80
N TYR A 120 -3.92 -6.83 -16.86
CA TYR A 120 -2.81 -6.07 -17.41
C TYR A 120 -2.20 -5.13 -16.37
N GLU A 121 -3.04 -4.38 -15.62
CA GLU A 121 -2.59 -3.44 -14.60
C GLU A 121 -1.81 -4.13 -13.45
N THR A 122 -2.17 -5.38 -13.10
CA THR A 122 -1.43 -6.11 -12.05
C THR A 122 0.01 -6.40 -12.43
N PHE A 123 0.37 -6.47 -13.73
CA PHE A 123 1.74 -6.74 -14.21
C PHE A 123 2.61 -5.50 -14.42
N LEU A 124 2.13 -4.31 -14.03
CA LEU A 124 2.93 -3.10 -13.97
C LEU A 124 4.10 -3.24 -12.99
N MET A 125 5.31 -2.81 -13.39
CA MET A 125 6.48 -2.86 -12.51
C MET A 125 6.33 -2.00 -11.25
N THR A 126 5.43 -1.04 -11.24
CA THR A 126 5.03 -0.25 -10.06
C THR A 126 4.15 -1.02 -9.06
N ASN A 127 3.80 -2.27 -9.37
CA ASN A 127 3.13 -3.21 -8.49
C ASN A 127 4.06 -4.35 -8.03
N MET A 128 5.35 -4.33 -8.41
CA MET A 128 6.29 -5.43 -8.19
C MET A 128 7.32 -5.14 -7.12
N THR A 129 7.63 -6.17 -6.31
CA THR A 129 8.74 -6.16 -5.36
C THR A 129 9.61 -7.41 -5.54
N PRO A 130 10.93 -7.34 -5.24
CA PRO A 130 11.74 -8.55 -5.12
C PRO A 130 11.26 -9.41 -3.94
N GLN A 131 10.66 -10.56 -4.23
CA GLN A 131 10.12 -11.48 -3.23
C GLN A 131 10.81 -12.84 -3.31
N LYS A 132 11.10 -13.45 -2.17
CA LYS A 132 11.69 -14.78 -2.12
C LYS A 132 10.77 -15.83 -2.73
N PRO A 133 11.29 -16.75 -3.58
CA PRO A 133 10.44 -17.65 -4.37
C PRO A 133 9.53 -18.54 -3.54
N LEU A 134 10.02 -19.13 -2.43
CA LEU A 134 9.17 -19.99 -1.60
C LEU A 134 8.12 -19.19 -0.83
N LEU A 135 8.45 -17.98 -0.37
CA LEU A 135 7.42 -17.10 0.19
C LEU A 135 6.35 -16.80 -0.87
N ASN A 136 6.76 -16.24 -2.04
CA ASN A 136 5.86 -15.82 -3.10
C ASN A 136 4.96 -16.98 -3.60
N ARG A 137 5.57 -18.11 -3.92
CA ARG A 137 4.89 -19.23 -4.60
C ARG A 137 4.12 -20.15 -3.64
N MET A 138 4.38 -20.08 -2.34
CA MET A 138 3.78 -20.97 -1.34
C MET A 138 3.01 -20.18 -0.28
N ALA A 139 3.67 -19.73 0.78
CA ALA A 139 2.99 -19.17 1.96
C ALA A 139 2.17 -17.92 1.64
N TRP A 140 2.71 -16.99 0.85
CA TRP A 140 2.01 -15.76 0.47
C TRP A 140 0.86 -16.03 -0.50
N ARG A 141 1.08 -16.91 -1.49
CA ARG A 141 0.01 -17.34 -2.41
C ARG A 141 -1.15 -18.02 -1.66
N MET A 142 -0.85 -18.86 -0.65
CA MET A 142 -1.90 -19.49 0.18
C MET A 142 -2.71 -18.43 0.95
N LEU A 143 -2.07 -17.37 1.46
CA LEU A 143 -2.76 -16.27 2.11
C LEU A 143 -3.67 -15.52 1.12
N GLU A 144 -3.20 -15.27 -0.11
CA GLU A 144 -4.00 -14.64 -1.16
C GLU A 144 -5.22 -15.50 -1.53
N GLU A 145 -5.05 -16.81 -1.66
CA GLU A 145 -6.15 -17.77 -1.90
C GLU A 145 -7.14 -17.80 -0.73
N HIS A 146 -6.64 -17.74 0.50
CA HIS A 146 -7.48 -17.62 1.70
C HIS A 146 -8.29 -16.31 1.67
N THR A 147 -7.66 -15.18 1.34
CA THR A 147 -8.32 -13.87 1.21
C THR A 147 -9.44 -13.92 0.18
N ARG A 148 -9.21 -14.51 -1.00
CA ARG A 148 -10.26 -14.73 -2.03
C ARG A 148 -11.38 -15.62 -1.54
N THR A 149 -11.07 -16.64 -0.75
CA THR A 149 -12.07 -17.52 -0.15
C THR A 149 -12.95 -16.79 0.86
N LEU A 150 -12.38 -15.87 1.66
CA LEU A 150 -13.16 -15.00 2.55
C LEU A 150 -14.11 -14.11 1.73
N LEU A 151 -13.59 -13.46 0.69
CA LEU A 151 -14.39 -12.59 -0.18
C LEU A 151 -15.55 -13.34 -0.85
N SER A 152 -15.31 -14.57 -1.34
CA SER A 152 -16.35 -15.37 -1.99
C SER A 152 -17.52 -15.78 -1.06
N LYS A 153 -17.31 -15.74 0.24
CA LYS A 153 -18.31 -16.01 1.28
C LYS A 153 -18.96 -14.74 1.83
N SER A 154 -18.37 -13.59 1.57
CA SER A 154 -18.86 -12.28 2.01
C SER A 154 -19.98 -11.77 1.12
N LYS A 155 -20.80 -10.89 1.67
CA LYS A 155 -21.80 -10.09 0.93
C LYS A 155 -21.37 -8.64 0.78
N SER A 156 -20.29 -8.24 1.41
CA SER A 156 -19.72 -6.89 1.37
C SER A 156 -18.45 -6.85 0.54
N ASP A 157 -18.08 -5.66 0.10
CA ASP A 157 -16.80 -5.41 -0.51
C ASP A 157 -15.66 -5.65 0.50
N MET A 158 -14.50 -6.03 -0.01
CA MET A 158 -13.29 -6.24 0.78
C MET A 158 -12.27 -5.16 0.42
N TYR A 159 -11.60 -4.64 1.43
CA TYR A 159 -10.46 -3.75 1.27
C TYR A 159 -9.20 -4.43 1.79
N VAL A 160 -8.15 -4.39 0.98
CA VAL A 160 -6.87 -5.01 1.33
C VAL A 160 -5.77 -3.96 1.24
N VAL A 161 -4.92 -3.88 2.25
CA VAL A 161 -3.71 -3.04 2.21
C VAL A 161 -2.50 -3.94 2.32
N ASN A 162 -1.64 -3.91 1.31
CA ASN A 162 -0.37 -4.62 1.29
C ASN A 162 0.76 -3.60 1.46
N ILE A 163 1.66 -3.83 2.42
CA ILE A 163 2.78 -2.94 2.72
C ILE A 163 4.08 -3.71 2.56
N ALA A 164 5.00 -3.18 1.76
CA ALA A 164 6.37 -3.67 1.66
C ALA A 164 7.24 -2.94 2.71
N VAL A 165 7.78 -3.70 3.67
CA VAL A 165 8.64 -3.17 4.73
C VAL A 165 10.08 -3.14 4.24
N TYR A 166 10.75 -1.99 4.33
CA TYR A 166 12.14 -1.82 3.94
C TYR A 166 12.97 -1.47 5.16
N SER A 167 13.65 -2.45 5.73
CA SER A 167 14.62 -2.27 6.78
C SER A 167 16.05 -2.43 6.22
N GLY A 168 16.91 -1.42 6.45
CA GLY A 168 18.27 -1.43 5.92
C GLY A 168 18.38 -1.10 4.42
N ASN A 169 19.56 -1.39 3.85
CA ASN A 169 19.94 -0.99 2.49
C ASN A 169 20.06 -2.17 1.51
N ASN A 170 19.36 -3.26 1.77
CA ASN A 170 19.44 -4.44 0.92
C ASN A 170 18.88 -4.15 -0.48
N LYS A 171 19.67 -4.51 -1.52
CA LYS A 171 19.31 -4.29 -2.93
C LYS A 171 19.66 -5.52 -3.78
N MET A 172 18.84 -5.76 -4.79
CA MET A 172 19.02 -6.75 -5.83
C MET A 172 19.13 -6.01 -7.18
N ASN A 173 20.30 -6.03 -7.84
CA ASN A 173 20.54 -5.30 -9.09
C ASN A 173 20.08 -3.82 -9.04
N GLY A 174 20.33 -3.14 -7.90
CA GLY A 174 19.93 -1.75 -7.67
C GLY A 174 18.50 -1.58 -7.13
N ILE A 175 17.65 -2.59 -7.22
CA ILE A 175 16.26 -2.57 -6.75
C ILE A 175 16.23 -2.83 -5.24
N PRO A 176 15.62 -1.95 -4.41
CA PRO A 176 15.46 -2.21 -2.99
C PRO A 176 14.66 -3.50 -2.73
N VAL A 177 15.17 -4.32 -1.79
CA VAL A 177 14.54 -5.58 -1.40
C VAL A 177 13.80 -5.37 -0.08
N PRO A 178 12.47 -5.60 -0.03
CA PRO A 178 11.74 -5.56 1.23
C PRO A 178 12.26 -6.62 2.22
N SER A 179 12.28 -6.28 3.50
CA SER A 179 12.58 -7.24 4.58
C SER A 179 11.38 -8.12 4.95
N GLY A 180 10.17 -7.66 4.64
CA GLY A 180 8.93 -8.36 4.92
C GLY A 180 7.72 -7.67 4.32
N TYR A 181 6.55 -8.27 4.55
CA TYR A 181 5.28 -7.79 4.01
C TYR A 181 4.19 -7.86 5.06
N TRP A 182 3.38 -6.80 5.12
CA TRP A 182 2.09 -6.83 5.77
C TRP A 182 0.98 -6.98 4.74
N LYS A 183 -0.06 -7.72 5.12
CA LYS A 183 -1.36 -7.75 4.45
C LYS A 183 -2.44 -7.49 5.50
N ILE A 184 -3.21 -6.42 5.29
CA ILE A 184 -4.32 -6.02 6.17
C ILE A 184 -5.60 -6.22 5.37
N VAL A 185 -6.48 -7.06 5.87
CA VAL A 185 -7.72 -7.45 5.17
C VAL A 185 -8.91 -6.97 5.98
N THR A 186 -9.77 -6.16 5.37
CA THR A 186 -11.02 -5.67 5.98
C THR A 186 -12.21 -6.16 5.16
N VAL A 187 -13.07 -6.97 5.75
CA VAL A 187 -14.28 -7.51 5.15
C VAL A 187 -15.34 -7.75 6.23
N ASP A 188 -16.61 -7.54 5.94
CA ASP A 188 -17.75 -7.71 6.88
C ASP A 188 -17.54 -7.00 8.23
N GLY A 189 -16.86 -5.85 8.23
CA GLY A 189 -16.55 -5.04 9.43
C GLY A 189 -15.42 -5.59 10.29
N LEU A 190 -14.77 -6.68 9.90
CA LEU A 190 -13.62 -7.26 10.59
C LEU A 190 -12.33 -6.92 9.86
N THR A 191 -11.29 -6.61 10.62
CA THR A 191 -9.93 -6.36 10.08
C THR A 191 -8.95 -7.38 10.66
N THR A 192 -8.24 -8.07 9.77
CA THR A 192 -7.21 -9.05 10.14
C THR A 192 -5.85 -8.62 9.57
N TYR A 193 -4.80 -8.83 10.35
CA TYR A 193 -3.44 -8.41 10.04
C TYR A 193 -2.56 -9.63 9.87
N TYR A 194 -1.84 -9.72 8.75
CA TYR A 194 -0.88 -10.79 8.48
C TYR A 194 0.49 -10.21 8.20
N TYR A 195 1.52 -10.89 8.64
CA TYR A 195 2.91 -10.54 8.38
C TYR A 195 3.72 -11.75 7.95
N ALA A 196 4.68 -11.54 7.06
CA ALA A 196 5.73 -12.51 6.75
C ALA A 196 7.05 -11.80 6.46
N ASP A 197 8.16 -12.36 6.94
CA ASP A 197 9.48 -11.96 6.50
C ASP A 197 9.71 -12.32 5.04
N ASN A 198 10.48 -11.51 4.30
CA ASN A 198 10.86 -11.83 2.93
C ASN A 198 11.99 -12.86 2.88
N ALA A 199 11.71 -14.08 3.30
CA ALA A 199 12.63 -15.18 3.39
C ALA A 199 12.00 -16.47 2.84
N ASP A 200 12.84 -17.37 2.31
CA ASP A 200 12.37 -18.71 1.95
C ASP A 200 11.91 -19.44 3.22
N ASN A 201 10.77 -20.13 3.12
CA ASN A 201 10.12 -20.83 4.23
C ASN A 201 9.64 -19.93 5.40
N ALA A 202 9.56 -18.60 5.20
CA ALA A 202 8.95 -17.74 6.20
C ALA A 202 7.47 -18.07 6.39
N PRO A 203 6.98 -18.27 7.64
CA PRO A 203 5.56 -18.46 7.88
C PRO A 203 4.84 -17.11 7.70
N VAL A 204 3.60 -17.18 7.22
CA VAL A 204 2.64 -16.07 7.38
C VAL A 204 2.06 -16.17 8.78
N VAL A 205 2.18 -15.09 9.54
CA VAL A 205 1.70 -15.03 10.93
C VAL A 205 0.57 -14.02 11.02
N GLU A 206 -0.57 -14.43 11.57
CA GLU A 206 -1.60 -13.49 11.99
C GLU A 206 -1.10 -12.69 13.19
N LYS A 207 -1.26 -11.39 13.15
CA LYS A 207 -0.81 -10.45 14.18
C LYS A 207 -1.99 -9.79 14.85
N HIS A 208 -1.80 -9.35 16.07
CA HIS A 208 -2.73 -8.43 16.71
C HIS A 208 -2.73 -7.09 15.97
N GLN A 209 -3.78 -6.31 16.20
CA GLN A 209 -3.90 -4.98 15.61
C GLN A 209 -2.64 -4.13 15.83
N VAL A 210 -2.15 -3.52 14.76
CA VAL A 210 -1.07 -2.54 14.76
C VAL A 210 -1.59 -1.23 14.17
N LEU A 211 -1.04 -0.12 14.59
CA LEU A 211 -1.38 1.17 13.96
C LEU A 211 -0.71 1.23 12.59
N LEU A 212 -1.47 1.66 11.59
CA LEU A 212 -0.96 1.79 10.22
C LEU A 212 0.26 2.73 10.16
N ASP A 213 0.21 3.82 10.93
CA ASP A 213 1.28 4.82 10.99
C ASP A 213 2.62 4.24 11.51
N ASP A 214 2.57 3.19 12.34
CA ASP A 214 3.78 2.50 12.82
C ASP A 214 4.42 1.62 11.75
N LEU A 215 3.69 1.30 10.67
CA LEU A 215 4.13 0.43 9.58
C LEU A 215 4.70 1.21 8.38
N LEU A 216 4.43 2.51 8.30
CA LEU A 216 4.81 3.35 7.17
C LEU A 216 6.17 4.03 7.42
N PRO A 217 6.96 4.30 6.37
CA PRO A 217 8.20 5.07 6.47
C PRO A 217 7.89 6.48 7.01
N GLN A 218 8.71 6.94 7.96
CA GLN A 218 8.64 8.30 8.53
C GLN A 218 9.27 9.33 7.61
#